data_a2b3321643e1b2884f5cf2ad8e25dcf3
#
_entry.id   a2b3321643e1b2884f5cf2ad8e25dcf3
#
_cell.length_a   1.000
_cell.length_b   1.000
_cell.length_c   1.000
_cell.angle_alpha   90.00
_cell.angle_beta   90.00
_cell.angle_gamma   90.00
#
_symmetry.space_group_name_H-M   'P 1'
#
loop_
_entity.id
_entity.type
_entity.pdbx_description
1 polymer ?
#
loop_
_entity_poly.entity_id
_entity_poly.type
_entity_poly.pdbx_seq_one_letter_code
_entity_poly.pdbx_strand_id
1 'polypeptide(L)'
;MNDTTSATGATRASSSDPTTRLADPTPGGAAPVARVRDVTKSFGEGEGRVDALRGVSLDLPAGRFTAVMGPSGSGKSTLMHITAGLDSATSGRVLLGDTDITGLDDTQLTLLRRRRIGFVFQAFNLVPTLDVSANIELPFRLDGRRATADERAWIDRLVGTLGLGARLTHRPHQLSGGQQQRVAIARALATRPDLVFADEPTGALDSKAGRDVLEVLRTATTDHGQSIAMVTHDPVAASYADRVVFLADGRIVHEIDRSSAAEISGVMLDLERVA
;
A
#
# COMPACT_ATOMS: atom_id res chain seq x y z
N MET A 1 -33.93 -72.60 -5.32
CA MET A 1 -34.95 -72.04 -6.09
C MET A 1 -34.78 -70.57 -5.86
N ASN A 2 -34.49 -69.84 -6.86
CA ASN A 2 -33.71 -68.62 -6.88
C ASN A 2 -34.47 -67.38 -6.38
N ASP A 3 -33.89 -66.72 -5.41
CA ASP A 3 -34.21 -65.34 -5.01
C ASP A 3 -33.19 -64.38 -5.56
N THR A 4 -33.64 -63.43 -6.38
CA THR A 4 -32.89 -62.33 -6.94
C THR A 4 -33.32 -61.06 -6.24
N THR A 5 -32.45 -60.54 -5.33
CA THR A 5 -32.69 -59.28 -4.64
C THR A 5 -31.98 -58.15 -5.42
N SER A 6 -32.78 -57.23 -5.89
CA SER A 6 -32.36 -56.00 -6.61
C SER A 6 -31.89 -54.96 -5.57
N ALA A 7 -30.66 -54.51 -5.64
CA ALA A 7 -30.14 -53.40 -4.84
C ALA A 7 -30.16 -52.08 -5.64
N THR A 8 -30.96 -51.14 -5.18
CA THR A 8 -31.07 -49.80 -5.68
C THR A 8 -29.92 -48.94 -5.17
N GLY A 9 -29.03 -48.55 -6.07
CA GLY A 9 -27.94 -47.65 -5.76
C GLY A 9 -28.41 -46.19 -5.68
N ALA A 10 -28.29 -45.60 -4.49
CA ALA A 10 -28.47 -44.15 -4.28
C ALA A 10 -27.18 -43.38 -4.65
N THR A 11 -27.23 -42.64 -5.71
CA THR A 11 -26.15 -41.73 -6.16
C THR A 11 -26.12 -40.51 -5.23
N ARG A 12 -25.11 -40.42 -4.37
CA ARG A 12 -24.81 -39.23 -3.59
C ARG A 12 -24.20 -38.19 -4.52
N ALA A 13 -24.89 -37.07 -4.73
CA ALA A 13 -24.34 -35.89 -5.33
C ALA A 13 -23.32 -35.25 -4.36
N SER A 14 -22.05 -35.20 -4.78
CA SER A 14 -21.01 -34.47 -4.07
C SER A 14 -21.16 -32.99 -4.40
N SER A 15 -21.57 -32.19 -3.41
CA SER A 15 -21.48 -30.74 -3.46
C SER A 15 -20.01 -30.35 -3.40
N SER A 16 -19.46 -29.88 -4.50
CA SER A 16 -18.14 -29.26 -4.56
C SER A 16 -18.25 -27.85 -3.97
N ASP A 17 -17.76 -27.70 -2.77
CA ASP A 17 -17.54 -26.42 -2.10
C ASP A 17 -16.39 -25.71 -2.82
N PRO A 18 -16.55 -24.48 -3.35
CA PRO A 18 -15.45 -23.73 -3.94
C PRO A 18 -14.66 -23.04 -2.82
N THR A 19 -13.92 -23.80 -2.04
CA THR A 19 -12.90 -23.23 -1.14
C THR A 19 -11.81 -22.67 -2.02
N THR A 20 -11.80 -21.35 -2.18
CA THR A 20 -10.74 -20.58 -2.82
C THR A 20 -9.42 -20.92 -2.14
N ARG A 21 -8.59 -21.76 -2.77
CA ARG A 21 -7.21 -21.98 -2.36
C ARG A 21 -6.47 -20.67 -2.49
N LEU A 22 -6.11 -20.06 -1.35
CA LEU A 22 -5.05 -19.06 -1.31
C LEU A 22 -3.81 -19.69 -1.95
N ALA A 23 -3.25 -19.04 -2.95
CA ALA A 23 -2.07 -19.50 -3.63
C ALA A 23 -0.92 -19.65 -2.62
N ASP A 24 -0.32 -20.84 -2.58
CA ASP A 24 0.93 -21.06 -1.86
C ASP A 24 2.00 -20.07 -2.38
N PRO A 25 2.93 -19.59 -1.54
CA PRO A 25 3.95 -18.64 -1.93
C PRO A 25 4.74 -19.20 -3.13
N THR A 26 4.81 -18.40 -4.19
CA THR A 26 5.54 -18.76 -5.42
C THR A 26 6.99 -19.11 -5.06
N PRO A 27 7.52 -20.30 -5.39
CA PRO A 27 8.89 -20.66 -5.10
C PRO A 27 9.83 -19.80 -5.93
N GLY A 28 10.64 -18.94 -5.28
CA GLY A 28 11.72 -18.17 -5.91
C GLY A 28 11.66 -16.66 -5.81
N GLY A 29 10.66 -16.07 -5.16
CA GLY A 29 10.58 -14.63 -4.91
C GLY A 29 11.27 -14.20 -3.61
N ALA A 30 11.84 -12.97 -3.56
CA ALA A 30 12.33 -12.37 -2.33
C ALA A 30 11.20 -12.37 -1.26
N ALA A 31 11.58 -12.55 0.01
CA ALA A 31 10.61 -12.54 1.12
C ALA A 31 9.77 -11.24 1.10
N PRO A 32 8.47 -11.31 1.40
CA PRO A 32 7.62 -10.11 1.40
C PRO A 32 8.10 -9.11 2.43
N VAL A 33 8.06 -7.81 2.06
CA VAL A 33 8.44 -6.71 2.95
C VAL A 33 7.42 -6.51 4.06
N ALA A 34 6.15 -6.81 3.81
CA ALA A 34 5.10 -6.83 4.83
C ALA A 34 4.15 -7.99 4.58
N ARG A 35 3.63 -8.56 5.68
CA ARG A 35 2.67 -9.67 5.68
C ARG A 35 1.49 -9.32 6.59
N VAL A 36 0.31 -9.37 6.04
CA VAL A 36 -0.97 -9.23 6.75
C VAL A 36 -1.60 -10.61 6.83
N ARG A 37 -2.07 -11.03 8.02
CA ARG A 37 -2.63 -12.37 8.25
C ARG A 37 -3.94 -12.27 9.02
N ASP A 38 -5.03 -12.64 8.38
CA ASP A 38 -6.39 -12.71 8.91
C ASP A 38 -6.82 -11.46 9.69
N VAL A 39 -6.41 -10.28 9.19
CA VAL A 39 -6.64 -9.01 9.87
C VAL A 39 -8.11 -8.63 9.77
N THR A 40 -8.72 -8.37 10.92
CA THR A 40 -10.04 -7.76 11.04
C THR A 40 -9.93 -6.36 11.65
N LYS A 41 -10.86 -5.50 11.29
CA LYS A 41 -11.03 -4.19 11.94
C LYS A 41 -12.50 -3.84 12.03
N SER A 42 -12.95 -3.57 13.25
CA SER A 42 -14.30 -3.08 13.53
C SER A 42 -14.21 -1.74 14.24
N PHE A 43 -15.11 -0.83 13.89
CA PHE A 43 -15.32 0.45 14.55
C PHE A 43 -16.70 0.48 15.19
N GLY A 44 -16.82 1.18 16.32
CA GLY A 44 -18.08 1.28 17.07
C GLY A 44 -18.44 0.01 17.83
N GLU A 45 -19.56 0.05 18.54
CA GLU A 45 -20.11 -1.07 19.35
C GLU A 45 -21.63 -1.22 19.09
N GLY A 46 -22.16 -2.40 19.40
CA GLY A 46 -23.59 -2.70 19.28
C GLY A 46 -24.12 -2.52 17.85
N GLU A 47 -25.27 -1.86 17.71
CA GLU A 47 -25.93 -1.61 16.39
C GLU A 47 -25.14 -0.66 15.47
N GLY A 48 -24.23 0.15 16.03
CA GLY A 48 -23.37 1.07 15.27
C GLY A 48 -22.04 0.45 14.82
N ARG A 49 -21.83 -0.85 14.99
CA ARG A 49 -20.61 -1.53 14.61
C ARG A 49 -20.46 -1.60 13.07
N VAL A 50 -19.31 -1.17 12.58
CA VAL A 50 -18.92 -1.27 11.17
C VAL A 50 -17.66 -2.11 11.05
N ASP A 51 -17.74 -3.23 10.34
CA ASP A 51 -16.61 -4.10 10.06
C ASP A 51 -15.90 -3.62 8.78
N ALA A 52 -14.83 -2.83 8.96
CA ALA A 52 -14.05 -2.26 7.85
C ALA A 52 -13.12 -3.28 7.20
N LEU A 53 -12.61 -4.26 7.96
CA LEU A 53 -11.83 -5.39 7.43
C LEU A 53 -12.37 -6.70 8.01
N ARG A 54 -12.45 -7.73 7.16
CA ARG A 54 -13.12 -9.01 7.46
C ARG A 54 -12.21 -10.21 7.16
N GLY A 55 -11.07 -10.30 7.85
CA GLY A 55 -10.11 -11.40 7.69
C GLY A 55 -9.24 -11.24 6.44
N VAL A 56 -8.59 -10.07 6.30
CA VAL A 56 -7.70 -9.78 5.16
C VAL A 56 -6.35 -10.44 5.39
N SER A 57 -5.90 -11.22 4.39
CA SER A 57 -4.53 -11.74 4.30
C SER A 57 -3.89 -11.24 3.01
N LEU A 58 -2.71 -10.61 3.11
CA LEU A 58 -2.01 -9.98 2.00
C LEU A 58 -0.50 -10.03 2.23
N ASP A 59 0.25 -10.41 1.20
CA ASP A 59 1.70 -10.25 1.14
C ASP A 59 2.06 -9.07 0.23
N LEU A 60 2.89 -8.16 0.74
CA LEU A 60 3.51 -7.09 -0.05
C LEU A 60 4.92 -7.52 -0.44
N PRO A 61 5.19 -7.85 -1.72
CA PRO A 61 6.50 -8.32 -2.15
C PRO A 61 7.56 -7.22 -2.01
N ALA A 62 8.79 -7.63 -1.62
CA ALA A 62 9.92 -6.71 -1.58
C ALA A 62 10.30 -6.24 -3.00
N GLY A 63 10.66 -4.96 -3.14
CA GLY A 63 11.07 -4.36 -4.41
C GLY A 63 9.99 -4.33 -5.49
N ARG A 64 8.71 -4.40 -5.11
CA ARG A 64 7.57 -4.36 -6.04
C ARG A 64 6.65 -3.19 -5.71
N PHE A 65 5.99 -2.71 -6.76
CA PHE A 65 4.93 -1.72 -6.65
C PHE A 65 3.57 -2.42 -6.65
N THR A 66 2.87 -2.42 -5.51
CA THR A 66 1.52 -2.99 -5.36
C THR A 66 0.50 -1.87 -5.26
N ALA A 67 -0.56 -1.90 -6.06
CA ALA A 67 -1.72 -1.03 -5.91
C ALA A 67 -2.85 -1.79 -5.19
N VAL A 68 -3.54 -1.11 -4.26
CA VAL A 68 -4.75 -1.58 -3.60
C VAL A 68 -5.91 -0.72 -4.09
N MET A 69 -6.85 -1.34 -4.77
CA MET A 69 -8.02 -0.70 -5.37
C MET A 69 -9.33 -1.20 -4.77
N GLY A 70 -10.41 -0.52 -5.05
CA GLY A 70 -11.77 -0.91 -4.65
C GLY A 70 -12.69 0.28 -4.47
N PRO A 71 -14.00 0.06 -4.31
CA PRO A 71 -15.00 1.12 -4.10
C PRO A 71 -14.71 1.97 -2.87
N SER A 72 -15.32 3.15 -2.78
CA SER A 72 -15.27 3.96 -1.56
C SER A 72 -15.84 3.17 -0.38
N GLY A 73 -15.19 3.27 0.79
CA GLY A 73 -15.62 2.52 1.98
C GLY A 73 -15.20 1.05 2.03
N SER A 74 -14.53 0.50 1.02
CA SER A 74 -14.15 -0.94 1.00
C SER A 74 -13.07 -1.33 2.03
N GLY A 75 -12.46 -0.38 2.74
CA GLY A 75 -11.45 -0.65 3.79
C GLY A 75 -9.99 -0.40 3.37
N LYS A 76 -9.71 0.14 2.18
CA LYS A 76 -8.35 0.35 1.64
C LYS A 76 -7.44 1.17 2.57
N SER A 77 -7.88 2.37 2.96
CA SER A 77 -7.10 3.23 3.87
C SER A 77 -6.96 2.59 5.25
N THR A 78 -7.98 1.87 5.74
CA THR A 78 -7.91 1.11 6.99
C THR A 78 -6.84 0.00 6.90
N LEU A 79 -6.82 -0.77 5.80
CA LEU A 79 -5.80 -1.80 5.58
C LEU A 79 -4.40 -1.19 5.54
N MET A 80 -4.23 -0.08 4.82
CA MET A 80 -2.97 0.65 4.75
C MET A 80 -2.54 1.16 6.13
N HIS A 81 -3.43 1.81 6.89
CA HIS A 81 -3.12 2.35 8.20
C HIS A 81 -2.71 1.25 9.19
N ILE A 82 -3.40 0.12 9.20
CA ILE A 82 -3.04 -1.03 10.05
C ILE A 82 -1.69 -1.61 9.63
N THR A 83 -1.46 -1.81 8.32
CA THR A 83 -0.19 -2.35 7.81
C THR A 83 0.98 -1.41 8.08
N ALA A 84 0.73 -0.11 8.16
CA ALA A 84 1.71 0.91 8.51
C ALA A 84 1.86 1.16 10.03
N GLY A 85 1.10 0.47 10.87
CA GLY A 85 1.06 0.69 12.32
C GLY A 85 0.56 2.07 12.73
N LEU A 86 -0.30 2.71 11.90
CA LEU A 86 -0.99 3.96 12.23
C LEU A 86 -2.31 3.71 12.96
N ASP A 87 -2.86 2.49 12.82
CA ASP A 87 -4.05 2.03 13.53
C ASP A 87 -3.85 0.57 13.96
N SER A 88 -4.60 0.12 14.94
CA SER A 88 -4.54 -1.25 15.46
C SER A 88 -5.58 -2.15 14.79
N ALA A 89 -5.24 -3.40 14.54
CA ALA A 89 -6.19 -4.43 14.15
C ALA A 89 -7.09 -4.83 15.33
N THR A 90 -8.33 -5.23 15.05
CA THR A 90 -9.19 -5.87 16.06
C THR A 90 -8.72 -7.31 16.31
N SER A 91 -8.30 -8.01 15.26
CA SER A 91 -7.66 -9.33 15.34
C SER A 91 -6.75 -9.57 14.14
N GLY A 92 -6.01 -10.67 14.17
CA GLY A 92 -5.03 -11.01 13.13
C GLY A 92 -3.64 -10.46 13.44
N ARG A 93 -2.73 -10.54 12.48
CA ARG A 93 -1.32 -10.12 12.64
C ARG A 93 -0.80 -9.35 11.45
N VAL A 94 0.12 -8.43 11.73
CA VAL A 94 0.88 -7.69 10.72
C VAL A 94 2.36 -7.81 11.03
N LEU A 95 3.13 -8.25 10.03
CA LEU A 95 4.58 -8.33 10.11
C LEU A 95 5.20 -7.36 9.10
N LEU A 96 6.21 -6.62 9.51
CA LEU A 96 7.08 -5.83 8.64
C LEU A 96 8.46 -6.49 8.63
N GLY A 97 8.81 -7.14 7.52
CA GLY A 97 9.89 -8.14 7.50
C GLY A 97 9.59 -9.25 8.50
N ASP A 98 10.50 -9.45 9.46
CA ASP A 98 10.34 -10.45 10.53
C ASP A 98 9.82 -9.85 11.85
N THR A 99 9.48 -8.56 11.87
CA THR A 99 8.98 -7.87 13.07
C THR A 99 7.45 -7.92 13.09
N ASP A 100 6.87 -8.61 14.08
CA ASP A 100 5.43 -8.53 14.35
C ASP A 100 5.13 -7.16 14.99
N ILE A 101 4.38 -6.33 14.26
CA ILE A 101 4.04 -4.97 14.71
C ILE A 101 2.71 -4.92 15.45
N THR A 102 1.95 -6.01 15.48
CA THR A 102 0.59 -6.06 16.05
C THR A 102 0.58 -5.82 17.56
N GLY A 103 1.62 -6.28 18.26
CA GLY A 103 1.74 -6.17 19.71
C GLY A 103 2.63 -5.03 20.19
N LEU A 104 3.12 -4.16 19.30
CA LEU A 104 3.99 -3.06 19.66
C LEU A 104 3.20 -1.90 20.30
N ASP A 105 3.79 -1.22 21.28
CA ASP A 105 3.24 0.00 21.84
C ASP A 105 3.45 1.22 20.90
N ASP A 106 2.77 2.33 21.20
CA ASP A 106 2.83 3.55 20.38
C ASP A 106 4.23 4.11 20.21
N THR A 107 5.09 3.96 21.20
CA THR A 107 6.49 4.42 21.16
C THR A 107 7.28 3.56 20.19
N GLN A 108 7.15 2.25 20.30
CA GLN A 108 7.80 1.28 19.43
C GLN A 108 7.32 1.43 17.97
N LEU A 109 6.00 1.56 17.75
CA LEU A 109 5.42 1.84 16.44
C LEU A 109 5.93 3.17 15.85
N THR A 110 6.08 4.22 16.68
CA THR A 110 6.59 5.51 16.22
C THR A 110 8.05 5.41 15.78
N LEU A 111 8.89 4.69 16.51
CA LEU A 111 10.30 4.47 16.15
C LEU A 111 10.41 3.61 14.86
N LEU A 112 9.58 2.57 14.75
CA LEU A 112 9.54 1.71 13.58
C LEU A 112 9.12 2.49 12.33
N ARG A 113 8.01 3.26 12.39
CA ARG A 113 7.53 4.08 11.27
C ARG A 113 8.61 5.05 10.81
N ARG A 114 9.25 5.75 11.72
CA ARG A 114 10.29 6.74 11.42
C ARG A 114 11.46 6.17 10.62
N ARG A 115 11.79 4.90 10.83
CA ARG A 115 12.99 4.26 10.26
C ARG A 115 12.70 3.37 9.07
N ARG A 116 11.54 2.71 9.06
CA ARG A 116 11.25 1.63 8.13
C ARG A 116 10.08 1.92 7.17
N ILE A 117 9.33 3.00 7.41
CA ILE A 117 8.14 3.33 6.60
C ILE A 117 8.22 4.75 6.07
N GLY A 118 7.99 4.91 4.77
CA GLY A 118 7.78 6.19 4.13
C GLY A 118 6.28 6.44 3.89
N PHE A 119 5.84 7.69 3.94
CA PHE A 119 4.45 8.06 3.64
C PHE A 119 4.39 9.16 2.59
N VAL A 120 3.52 8.94 1.58
CA VAL A 120 3.13 9.91 0.56
C VAL A 120 1.61 10.04 0.64
N PHE A 121 1.09 11.24 0.95
CA PHE A 121 -0.33 11.51 1.11
C PHE A 121 -0.87 12.38 -0.03
N GLN A 122 -2.15 12.31 -0.29
CA GLN A 122 -2.84 13.16 -1.24
C GLN A 122 -2.66 14.67 -0.95
N ALA A 123 -2.67 15.07 0.32
CA ALA A 123 -2.53 16.46 0.76
C ALA A 123 -1.07 16.90 0.94
N PHE A 124 -0.08 16.17 0.42
CA PHE A 124 1.36 16.39 0.51
C PHE A 124 1.93 16.39 1.94
N ASN A 125 1.24 16.95 2.91
CA ASN A 125 1.61 17.05 4.33
C ASN A 125 3.03 17.61 4.56
N LEU A 126 3.41 18.63 3.77
CA LEU A 126 4.65 19.37 3.97
C LEU A 126 4.49 20.36 5.14
N VAL A 127 5.56 20.53 5.91
CA VAL A 127 5.60 21.53 6.97
C VAL A 127 5.77 22.92 6.34
N PRO A 128 4.77 23.82 6.41
CA PRO A 128 4.74 25.06 5.60
C PRO A 128 5.81 26.07 6.00
N THR A 129 6.32 26.00 7.23
CA THR A 129 7.38 26.87 7.75
C THR A 129 8.79 26.42 7.33
N LEU A 130 8.95 25.20 6.86
CA LEU A 130 10.22 24.64 6.40
C LEU A 130 10.34 24.82 4.88
N ASP A 131 11.57 25.01 4.41
CA ASP A 131 11.89 24.93 2.99
C ASP A 131 11.91 23.45 2.49
N VAL A 132 12.15 23.28 1.20
CA VAL A 132 12.20 21.95 0.55
C VAL A 132 13.27 21.07 1.19
N SER A 133 14.49 21.59 1.37
CA SER A 133 15.60 20.84 1.97
C SER A 133 15.25 20.38 3.37
N ALA A 134 14.72 21.26 4.21
CA ALA A 134 14.34 20.95 5.57
C ALA A 134 13.14 19.99 5.67
N ASN A 135 12.18 20.03 4.70
CA ASN A 135 11.11 19.05 4.61
C ASN A 135 11.64 17.65 4.25
N ILE A 136 12.58 17.56 3.30
CA ILE A 136 13.21 16.27 2.92
C ILE A 136 13.98 15.67 4.09
N GLU A 137 14.72 16.50 4.84
CA GLU A 137 15.51 16.06 5.99
C GLU A 137 14.70 15.87 7.30
N LEU A 138 13.40 16.18 7.28
CA LEU A 138 12.56 16.12 8.49
C LEU A 138 12.60 14.77 9.21
N PRO A 139 12.58 13.59 8.56
CA PRO A 139 12.65 12.30 9.23
C PRO A 139 13.89 12.15 10.12
N PHE A 140 15.05 12.63 9.66
CA PHE A 140 16.29 12.58 10.44
C PHE A 140 16.24 13.49 11.68
N ARG A 141 15.66 14.70 11.53
CA ARG A 141 15.47 15.63 12.64
C ARG A 141 14.53 15.07 13.71
N LEU A 142 13.45 14.38 13.27
CA LEU A 142 12.53 13.69 14.18
C LEU A 142 13.18 12.50 14.89
N ASP A 143 14.20 11.88 14.29
CA ASP A 143 15.04 10.84 14.92
C ASP A 143 16.16 11.41 15.80
N GLY A 144 16.20 12.75 16.01
CA GLY A 144 17.18 13.42 16.85
C GLY A 144 18.60 13.43 16.26
N ARG A 145 18.76 13.17 14.97
CA ARG A 145 20.05 13.06 14.28
C ARG A 145 20.12 13.87 13.00
N ARG A 146 21.29 13.95 12.43
CA ARG A 146 21.53 14.45 11.07
C ARG A 146 21.73 13.28 10.11
N ALA A 147 21.44 13.51 8.84
CA ALA A 147 21.78 12.56 7.78
C ALA A 147 23.30 12.31 7.74
N THR A 148 23.70 11.07 7.60
CA THR A 148 25.10 10.65 7.37
C THR A 148 25.58 11.12 6.01
N ALA A 149 26.87 10.96 5.69
CA ALA A 149 27.42 11.31 4.38
C ALA A 149 26.72 10.50 3.24
N ASP A 150 26.51 9.20 3.47
CA ASP A 150 25.83 8.30 2.50
C ASP A 150 24.36 8.67 2.29
N GLU A 151 23.66 9.02 3.39
CA GLU A 151 22.26 9.47 3.31
C GLU A 151 22.17 10.82 2.59
N ARG A 152 23.09 11.75 2.79
CA ARG A 152 23.14 13.00 2.04
C ARG A 152 23.37 12.76 0.54
N ALA A 153 24.34 11.91 0.20
CA ALA A 153 24.59 11.55 -1.18
C ALA A 153 23.35 10.87 -1.84
N TRP A 154 22.56 10.13 -1.05
CA TRP A 154 21.28 9.58 -1.50
C TRP A 154 20.23 10.66 -1.72
N ILE A 155 20.07 11.59 -0.77
CA ILE A 155 19.15 12.73 -0.88
C ILE A 155 19.51 13.57 -2.11
N ASP A 156 20.79 13.84 -2.37
CA ASP A 156 21.24 14.61 -3.53
C ASP A 156 20.86 13.91 -4.85
N ARG A 157 20.96 12.58 -4.92
CA ARG A 157 20.47 11.80 -6.08
C ARG A 157 18.95 11.91 -6.22
N LEU A 158 18.19 11.75 -5.13
CA LEU A 158 16.73 11.92 -5.15
C LEU A 158 16.33 13.31 -5.64
N VAL A 159 16.98 14.36 -5.13
CA VAL A 159 16.75 15.75 -5.52
C VAL A 159 17.00 15.94 -7.01
N GLY A 160 18.06 15.34 -7.55
CA GLY A 160 18.37 15.36 -8.97
C GLY A 160 17.30 14.65 -9.81
N THR A 161 16.97 13.41 -9.46
CA THR A 161 15.95 12.57 -10.16
C THR A 161 14.57 13.25 -10.14
N LEU A 162 14.21 13.88 -9.02
CA LEU A 162 12.91 14.56 -8.84
C LEU A 162 12.87 15.99 -9.41
N GLY A 163 13.99 16.49 -9.95
CA GLY A 163 14.07 17.84 -10.51
C GLY A 163 13.87 18.96 -9.48
N LEU A 164 14.29 18.76 -8.23
CA LEU A 164 14.09 19.68 -7.11
C LEU A 164 15.28 20.60 -6.84
N GLY A 165 16.42 20.43 -7.56
CA GLY A 165 17.67 21.12 -7.28
C GLY A 165 17.55 22.65 -7.19
N ALA A 166 16.81 23.27 -8.13
CA ALA A 166 16.60 24.72 -8.14
C ALA A 166 15.53 25.20 -7.13
N ARG A 167 14.97 24.30 -6.32
CA ARG A 167 13.85 24.59 -5.41
C ARG A 167 14.16 24.35 -3.93
N LEU A 168 15.37 23.92 -3.58
CA LEU A 168 15.74 23.50 -2.22
C LEU A 168 15.47 24.56 -1.14
N THR A 169 15.57 25.85 -1.46
CA THR A 169 15.31 26.97 -0.55
C THR A 169 13.88 27.49 -0.60
N HIS A 170 13.03 26.96 -1.53
CA HIS A 170 11.63 27.37 -1.62
C HIS A 170 10.80 26.76 -0.50
N ARG A 171 9.75 27.47 -0.08
CA ARG A 171 8.73 26.99 0.85
C ARG A 171 7.55 26.36 0.09
N PRO A 172 6.73 25.49 0.71
CA PRO A 172 5.61 24.81 0.06
C PRO A 172 4.69 25.74 -0.75
N HIS A 173 4.33 26.92 -0.23
CA HIS A 173 3.47 27.89 -0.91
C HIS A 173 4.07 28.49 -2.20
N GLN A 174 5.35 28.31 -2.45
CA GLN A 174 6.07 28.76 -3.65
C GLN A 174 6.19 27.67 -4.72
N LEU A 175 5.61 26.48 -4.47
CA LEU A 175 5.71 25.30 -5.32
C LEU A 175 4.35 24.97 -5.94
N SER A 176 4.36 24.46 -7.18
CA SER A 176 3.17 23.81 -7.75
C SER A 176 2.81 22.54 -7.00
N GLY A 177 1.55 22.05 -7.12
CA GLY A 177 1.11 20.81 -6.49
C GLY A 177 2.02 19.62 -6.83
N GLY A 178 2.38 19.45 -8.11
CA GLY A 178 3.31 18.39 -8.53
C GLY A 178 4.71 18.52 -7.94
N GLN A 179 5.21 19.76 -7.74
CA GLN A 179 6.47 19.98 -7.04
C GLN A 179 6.36 19.64 -5.55
N GLN A 180 5.27 20.03 -4.89
CA GLN A 180 5.02 19.68 -3.50
C GLN A 180 4.96 18.16 -3.32
N GLN A 181 4.30 17.45 -4.22
CA GLN A 181 4.22 15.99 -4.17
C GLN A 181 5.58 15.35 -4.37
N ARG A 182 6.40 15.85 -5.30
CA ARG A 182 7.78 15.37 -5.46
C ARG A 182 8.63 15.61 -4.20
N VAL A 183 8.43 16.71 -3.48
CA VAL A 183 9.07 16.93 -2.16
C VAL A 183 8.58 15.92 -1.13
N ALA A 184 7.28 15.62 -1.09
CA ALA A 184 6.73 14.59 -0.19
C ALA A 184 7.31 13.20 -0.49
N ILE A 185 7.48 12.85 -1.77
CA ILE A 185 8.13 11.61 -2.19
C ILE A 185 9.61 11.60 -1.80
N ALA A 186 10.35 12.70 -2.05
CA ALA A 186 11.74 12.81 -1.61
C ALA A 186 11.89 12.60 -0.10
N ARG A 187 11.01 13.21 0.70
CA ARG A 187 10.96 13.03 2.15
C ARG A 187 10.68 11.57 2.54
N ALA A 188 9.71 10.93 1.87
CA ALA A 188 9.35 9.55 2.14
C ALA A 188 10.51 8.57 1.84
N LEU A 189 11.30 8.85 0.79
CA LEU A 189 12.42 8.01 0.35
C LEU A 189 13.76 8.35 1.02
N ALA A 190 13.86 9.50 1.72
CA ALA A 190 15.13 10.02 2.25
C ALA A 190 15.83 9.04 3.20
N THR A 191 15.08 8.32 4.02
CA THR A 191 15.60 7.34 5.00
C THR A 191 15.81 5.95 4.41
N ARG A 192 15.56 5.73 3.11
CA ARG A 192 15.55 4.40 2.46
C ARG A 192 14.67 3.42 3.24
N PRO A 193 13.38 3.71 3.39
CA PRO A 193 12.47 2.85 4.16
C PRO A 193 12.30 1.48 3.48
N ASP A 194 11.94 0.46 4.24
CA ASP A 194 11.64 -0.86 3.70
C ASP A 194 10.40 -0.82 2.80
N LEU A 195 9.42 0.00 3.17
CA LEU A 195 8.12 0.13 2.48
C LEU A 195 7.66 1.58 2.44
N VAL A 196 7.22 2.04 1.28
CA VAL A 196 6.53 3.33 1.11
C VAL A 196 5.05 3.07 0.92
N PHE A 197 4.23 3.72 1.75
CA PHE A 197 2.79 3.81 1.55
C PHE A 197 2.44 5.10 0.80
N ALA A 198 1.63 5.00 -0.26
CA ALA A 198 1.14 6.13 -1.02
C ALA A 198 -0.40 6.13 -1.03
N ASP A 199 -1.00 7.08 -0.32
CA ASP A 199 -2.44 7.22 -0.20
C ASP A 199 -2.93 8.28 -1.19
N GLU A 200 -3.58 7.83 -2.28
CA GLU A 200 -4.08 8.68 -3.37
C GLU A 200 -3.04 9.73 -3.84
N PRO A 201 -1.82 9.33 -4.20
CA PRO A 201 -0.70 10.26 -4.39
C PRO A 201 -0.90 11.27 -5.52
N THR A 202 -1.88 11.07 -6.37
CA THR A 202 -2.22 11.92 -7.53
C THR A 202 -3.55 12.65 -7.39
N GLY A 203 -4.32 12.39 -6.35
CA GLY A 203 -5.69 12.87 -6.19
C GLY A 203 -5.86 14.41 -6.12
N ALA A 204 -4.79 15.15 -5.79
CA ALA A 204 -4.79 16.61 -5.75
C ALA A 204 -4.05 17.25 -6.97
N LEU A 205 -3.72 16.47 -8.00
CA LEU A 205 -2.89 16.90 -9.12
C LEU A 205 -3.69 16.92 -10.44
N ASP A 206 -3.26 17.78 -11.36
CA ASP A 206 -3.68 17.66 -12.75
C ASP A 206 -3.11 16.39 -13.41
N SER A 207 -3.71 15.98 -14.53
CA SER A 207 -3.35 14.71 -15.20
C SER A 207 -1.88 14.61 -15.65
N LYS A 208 -1.21 15.75 -15.94
CA LYS A 208 0.20 15.74 -16.33
C LYS A 208 1.08 15.56 -15.09
N ALA A 209 0.89 16.40 -14.08
CA ALA A 209 1.62 16.30 -12.83
C ALA A 209 1.41 14.93 -12.14
N GLY A 210 0.19 14.38 -12.22
CA GLY A 210 -0.12 13.03 -11.74
C GLY A 210 0.72 11.96 -12.43
N ARG A 211 0.80 11.97 -13.77
CA ARG A 211 1.66 11.00 -14.50
C ARG A 211 3.12 11.15 -14.13
N ASP A 212 3.64 12.39 -14.05
CA ASP A 212 5.03 12.63 -13.65
C ASP A 212 5.34 12.05 -12.24
N VAL A 213 4.38 12.15 -11.31
CA VAL A 213 4.50 11.59 -9.96
C VAL A 213 4.48 10.05 -9.98
N LEU A 214 3.60 9.45 -10.78
CA LEU A 214 3.53 7.99 -10.91
C LEU A 214 4.79 7.40 -11.54
N GLU A 215 5.36 8.07 -12.55
CA GLU A 215 6.67 7.69 -13.13
C GLU A 215 7.78 7.73 -12.08
N VAL A 216 7.79 8.74 -11.21
CA VAL A 216 8.75 8.83 -10.11
C VAL A 216 8.63 7.64 -9.16
N LEU A 217 7.40 7.28 -8.76
CA LEU A 217 7.16 6.12 -7.90
C LEU A 217 7.57 4.82 -8.61
N ARG A 218 7.26 4.70 -9.92
CA ARG A 218 7.69 3.55 -10.72
C ARG A 218 9.21 3.43 -10.78
N THR A 219 9.91 4.54 -11.08
CA THR A 219 11.37 4.60 -11.10
C THR A 219 11.98 4.24 -9.74
N ALA A 220 11.39 4.69 -8.63
CA ALA A 220 11.84 4.30 -7.30
C ALA A 220 11.80 2.77 -7.09
N THR A 221 10.81 2.09 -7.66
CA THR A 221 10.74 0.63 -7.60
C THR A 221 11.73 -0.03 -8.56
N THR A 222 11.77 0.37 -9.85
CA THR A 222 12.57 -0.30 -10.87
C THR A 222 14.08 -0.09 -10.69
N ASP A 223 14.50 1.13 -10.36
CA ASP A 223 15.91 1.52 -10.36
C ASP A 223 16.53 1.42 -8.95
N HIS A 224 15.71 1.51 -7.91
CA HIS A 224 16.18 1.51 -6.53
C HIS A 224 15.65 0.35 -5.70
N GLY A 225 14.81 -0.54 -6.27
CA GLY A 225 14.25 -1.69 -5.56
C GLY A 225 13.31 -1.31 -4.41
N GLN A 226 12.73 -0.09 -4.44
CA GLN A 226 11.85 0.37 -3.39
C GLN A 226 10.52 -0.39 -3.42
N SER A 227 10.10 -0.95 -2.28
CA SER A 227 8.77 -1.52 -2.14
C SER A 227 7.76 -0.40 -1.95
N ILE A 228 6.67 -0.42 -2.73
CA ILE A 228 5.61 0.59 -2.67
C ILE A 228 4.25 -0.09 -2.57
N ALA A 229 3.42 0.37 -1.62
CA ALA A 229 2.00 0.03 -1.54
C ALA A 229 1.18 1.31 -1.74
N MET A 230 0.46 1.40 -2.85
CA MET A 230 -0.38 2.55 -3.20
C MET A 230 -1.85 2.21 -3.04
N VAL A 231 -2.58 3.07 -2.34
CA VAL A 231 -4.05 3.06 -2.35
C VAL A 231 -4.52 4.05 -3.40
N THR A 232 -5.39 3.62 -4.29
CA THR A 232 -6.01 4.50 -5.27
C THR A 232 -7.35 3.94 -5.77
N HIS A 233 -8.21 4.81 -6.26
CA HIS A 233 -9.42 4.45 -7.02
C HIS A 233 -9.25 4.72 -8.53
N ASP A 234 -8.11 5.31 -8.95
CA ASP A 234 -7.82 5.61 -10.35
C ASP A 234 -7.13 4.44 -11.06
N PRO A 235 -7.79 3.82 -12.08
CA PRO A 235 -7.19 2.73 -12.85
C PRO A 235 -5.92 3.13 -13.61
N VAL A 236 -5.78 4.42 -13.99
CA VAL A 236 -4.57 4.93 -14.63
C VAL A 236 -3.42 4.90 -13.64
N ALA A 237 -3.62 5.37 -12.40
CA ALA A 237 -2.60 5.29 -11.36
C ALA A 237 -2.21 3.83 -11.05
N ALA A 238 -3.19 2.95 -10.93
CA ALA A 238 -2.95 1.53 -10.63
C ALA A 238 -2.18 0.80 -11.75
N SER A 239 -2.31 1.23 -13.02
CA SER A 239 -1.58 0.61 -14.14
C SER A 239 -0.06 0.79 -14.09
N TYR A 240 0.45 1.68 -13.25
CA TYR A 240 1.89 1.82 -12.97
C TYR A 240 2.42 0.74 -12.02
N ALA A 241 1.54 0.04 -11.29
CA ALA A 241 1.94 -1.00 -10.35
C ALA A 241 2.32 -2.31 -11.07
N ASP A 242 3.10 -3.15 -10.37
CA ASP A 242 3.41 -4.52 -10.83
C ASP A 242 2.29 -5.51 -10.53
N ARG A 243 1.43 -5.18 -9.56
CA ARG A 243 0.30 -5.99 -9.09
C ARG A 243 -0.80 -5.08 -8.58
N VAL A 244 -2.04 -5.44 -8.88
CA VAL A 244 -3.23 -4.75 -8.37
C VAL A 244 -4.05 -5.72 -7.53
N VAL A 245 -4.36 -5.32 -6.31
CA VAL A 245 -5.19 -6.05 -5.34
C VAL A 245 -6.51 -5.31 -5.20
N PHE A 246 -7.61 -5.99 -5.36
CA PHE A 246 -8.95 -5.41 -5.27
C PHE A 246 -9.59 -5.77 -3.93
N LEU A 247 -10.01 -4.73 -3.21
CA LEU A 247 -10.67 -4.83 -1.92
C LEU A 247 -12.14 -4.40 -2.06
N ALA A 248 -13.07 -5.27 -1.66
CA ALA A 248 -14.49 -4.96 -1.57
C ALA A 248 -15.04 -5.51 -0.24
N ASP A 249 -15.91 -4.76 0.42
CA ASP A 249 -16.55 -5.14 1.71
C ASP A 249 -15.58 -5.67 2.76
N GLY A 250 -14.40 -5.06 2.86
CA GLY A 250 -13.38 -5.46 3.82
C GLY A 250 -12.66 -6.77 3.50
N ARG A 251 -12.75 -7.28 2.27
CA ARG A 251 -12.11 -8.53 1.81
C ARG A 251 -11.33 -8.31 0.53
N ILE A 252 -10.23 -9.04 0.36
CA ILE A 252 -9.59 -9.15 -0.95
C ILE A 252 -10.46 -10.06 -1.81
N VAL A 253 -10.92 -9.55 -2.94
CA VAL A 253 -11.86 -10.25 -3.84
C VAL A 253 -11.20 -10.65 -5.16
N HIS A 254 -10.15 -9.94 -5.57
CA HIS A 254 -9.44 -10.23 -6.82
C HIS A 254 -8.02 -9.69 -6.79
N GLU A 255 -7.13 -10.30 -7.57
CA GLU A 255 -5.76 -9.86 -7.77
C GLU A 255 -5.36 -10.08 -9.23
N ILE A 256 -4.65 -9.10 -9.78
CA ILE A 256 -4.08 -9.20 -11.13
C ILE A 256 -2.64 -8.72 -11.11
N ASP A 257 -1.81 -9.29 -11.96
CA ASP A 257 -0.49 -8.76 -12.25
C ASP A 257 -0.61 -7.46 -13.05
N ARG A 258 0.51 -6.87 -13.43
CA ARG A 258 0.58 -5.64 -14.19
C ARG A 258 -0.35 -5.67 -15.40
N SER A 259 -1.30 -4.75 -15.43
CA SER A 259 -2.37 -4.69 -16.42
C SER A 259 -2.58 -3.26 -16.92
N SER A 260 -3.27 -3.13 -18.04
CA SER A 260 -3.65 -1.83 -18.58
C SER A 260 -4.76 -1.17 -17.74
N ALA A 261 -4.85 0.16 -17.79
CA ALA A 261 -5.92 0.89 -17.12
C ALA A 261 -7.32 0.45 -17.57
N ALA A 262 -7.48 0.00 -18.82
CA ALA A 262 -8.74 -0.50 -19.34
C ALA A 262 -9.15 -1.84 -18.70
N GLU A 263 -8.22 -2.78 -18.56
CA GLU A 263 -8.46 -4.07 -17.88
C GLU A 263 -8.78 -3.86 -16.40
N ILE A 264 -8.00 -3.00 -15.71
CA ILE A 264 -8.24 -2.64 -14.31
C ILE A 264 -9.63 -2.00 -14.13
N SER A 265 -10.02 -1.09 -15.04
CA SER A 265 -11.34 -0.46 -15.04
C SER A 265 -12.46 -1.49 -15.25
N GLY A 266 -12.25 -2.49 -16.12
CA GLY A 266 -13.19 -3.59 -16.33
C GLY A 266 -13.47 -4.36 -15.04
N VAL A 267 -12.42 -4.75 -14.32
CA VAL A 267 -12.55 -5.44 -13.01
C VAL A 267 -13.30 -4.58 -12.00
N MET A 268 -13.01 -3.27 -11.92
CA MET A 268 -13.69 -2.36 -11.00
C MET A 268 -15.20 -2.29 -11.29
N LEU A 269 -15.59 -2.17 -12.57
CA LEU A 269 -17.00 -2.14 -12.97
C LEU A 269 -17.74 -3.45 -12.64
N ASP A 270 -17.09 -4.59 -12.78
CA ASP A 270 -17.67 -5.88 -12.42
C ASP A 270 -17.87 -6.02 -10.90
N LEU A 271 -16.93 -5.52 -10.09
CA LEU A 271 -17.06 -5.50 -8.65
C LEU A 271 -18.20 -4.57 -8.16
N GLU A 272 -18.40 -3.42 -8.80
CA GLU A 272 -19.51 -2.50 -8.48
C GLU A 272 -20.89 -3.06 -8.81
N ARG A 273 -20.98 -3.99 -9.78
CA ARG A 273 -22.26 -4.63 -10.13
C ARG A 273 -22.68 -5.74 -9.18
N VAL A 274 -21.73 -6.29 -8.43
CA VAL A 274 -21.94 -7.42 -7.50
C VAL A 274 -22.13 -6.95 -6.05
N ALA A 275 -21.70 -5.72 -5.72
CA ALA A 275 -21.87 -5.08 -4.43
C ALA A 275 -23.25 -4.43 -4.29
#